data_8ea75c60e32a9716147eb2f4fc5bb0f0
#
_entry.id   8ea75c60e32a9716147eb2f4fc5bb0f0
#
_cell.length_a   1.000
_cell.length_b   1.000
_cell.length_c   1.000
_cell.angle_alpha   90.00
_cell.angle_beta   90.00
_cell.angle_gamma   90.00
#
_symmetry.space_group_name_H-M   'P 1'
#
loop_
_entity.id
_entity.type
_entity.pdbx_description
1 polymer ?
#
loop_
_entity_poly.entity_id
_entity_poly.type
_entity_poly.pdbx_seq_one_letter_code
_entity_poly.pdbx_strand_id
1 'polypeptide(L)'
;AASDVYKRQTLKKLRDLGNTLVVVEHDEDTIREADWLIDIGPRAGEYGGEVVYQGEPAGIEKAKNSLTGDYLSGRKRIEVPEERRAVDKQRVLRVVGARENNLDNVSVDIPLGVLAAVTGVSGSGKSTLVNQILAKSLQNQLNGARQVPGRVKKVEGLEHLDKLVQVDQLSLIH
;
A
#
# COMPACT_ATOMS: atom_id res chain seq x y z
N ALA A 1 0.24 10.00 -1.29
CA ALA A 1 0.07 11.04 -2.33
C ALA A 1 -0.72 12.27 -1.82
N ALA A 2 -1.82 12.70 -2.50
CA ALA A 2 -2.54 13.93 -2.06
C ALA A 2 -3.19 13.80 -0.68
N SER A 3 -3.66 12.61 -0.28
CA SER A 3 -4.25 12.37 1.05
C SER A 3 -3.22 12.50 2.17
N ASP A 4 -1.99 12.09 1.94
CA ASP A 4 -0.93 12.10 2.96
C ASP A 4 -0.42 13.52 3.19
N VAL A 5 -0.33 14.33 2.13
CA VAL A 5 -0.02 15.76 2.24
C VAL A 5 -1.10 16.48 3.06
N TYR A 6 -2.38 16.24 2.78
CA TYR A 6 -3.48 16.84 3.54
C TYR A 6 -3.48 16.38 5.01
N LYS A 7 -3.24 15.10 5.26
CA LYS A 7 -3.12 14.53 6.62
C LYS A 7 -2.00 15.23 7.39
N ARG A 8 -0.80 15.33 6.81
CA ARG A 8 0.35 16.02 7.42
C ARG A 8 0.06 17.50 7.72
N GLN A 9 -0.54 18.22 6.77
CA GLN A 9 -0.92 19.62 6.99
C GLN A 9 -1.92 19.79 8.14
N THR A 10 -2.89 18.85 8.27
CA THR A 10 -3.87 18.88 9.34
C THR A 10 -3.22 18.62 10.70
N LEU A 11 -2.32 17.64 10.77
CA LEU A 11 -1.54 17.34 11.99
C LEU A 11 -0.71 18.54 12.43
N LYS A 12 0.00 19.20 11.49
CA LYS A 12 0.77 20.42 11.78
C LYS A 12 -0.10 21.56 12.33
N LYS A 13 -1.27 21.80 11.71
CA LYS A 13 -2.21 22.81 12.20
C LYS A 13 -2.69 22.53 13.62
N LEU A 14 -2.99 21.27 13.95
CA LEU A 14 -3.39 20.89 15.30
C LEU A 14 -2.26 21.10 16.30
N ARG A 15 -1.02 20.76 15.97
CA ARG A 15 0.16 21.05 16.78
C ARG A 15 0.33 22.55 17.01
N ASP A 16 0.25 23.34 15.96
CA ASP A 16 0.46 24.79 16.01
C ASP A 16 -0.60 25.53 16.84
N LEU A 17 -1.75 24.88 17.10
CA LEU A 17 -2.76 25.30 18.07
C LEU A 17 -2.39 24.99 19.53
N GLY A 18 -1.19 24.49 19.81
CA GLY A 18 -0.69 24.17 21.13
C GLY A 18 -1.02 22.76 21.64
N ASN A 19 -1.48 21.86 20.77
CA ASN A 19 -1.75 20.48 21.14
C ASN A 19 -0.50 19.62 21.08
N THR A 20 -0.45 18.60 21.95
CA THR A 20 0.50 17.49 21.83
C THR A 20 -0.12 16.39 20.98
N LEU A 21 0.57 15.97 19.94
CA LEU A 21 0.14 14.91 19.04
C LEU A 21 1.09 13.74 19.13
N VAL A 22 0.53 12.53 19.25
CA VAL A 22 1.27 11.28 19.13
C VAL A 22 0.70 10.51 17.96
N VAL A 23 1.54 10.21 16.98
CA VAL A 23 1.16 9.46 15.78
C VAL A 23 2.03 8.22 15.65
N VAL A 24 1.41 7.12 15.25
CA VAL A 24 2.13 5.91 14.85
C VAL A 24 2.19 5.92 13.32
N GLU A 25 3.38 6.12 12.79
CA GLU A 25 3.60 6.26 11.36
C GLU A 25 4.87 5.55 10.90
N HIS A 26 4.89 5.19 9.63
CA HIS A 26 6.02 4.56 8.95
C HIS A 26 6.34 5.26 7.61
N ASP A 27 5.63 6.35 7.31
CA ASP A 27 5.87 7.19 6.14
C ASP A 27 7.07 8.11 6.39
N GLU A 28 8.07 8.05 5.50
CA GLU A 28 9.33 8.79 5.61
C GLU A 28 9.12 10.29 5.76
N ASP A 29 8.24 10.87 4.95
CA ASP A 29 7.98 12.31 4.99
C ASP A 29 7.36 12.74 6.34
N THR A 30 6.44 11.93 6.88
CA THR A 30 5.82 12.19 8.18
C THR A 30 6.84 12.07 9.32
N ILE A 31 7.72 11.06 9.25
CA ILE A 31 8.81 10.88 10.22
C ILE A 31 9.76 12.08 10.21
N ARG A 32 10.17 12.55 9.03
CA ARG A 32 11.08 13.71 8.89
C ARG A 32 10.47 15.03 9.35
N GLU A 33 9.14 15.16 9.30
CA GLU A 33 8.41 16.36 9.71
C GLU A 33 8.02 16.37 11.21
N ALA A 34 8.26 15.31 11.95
CA ALA A 34 8.02 15.24 13.39
C ALA A 34 9.01 16.13 14.15
N ASP A 35 8.59 16.66 15.29
CA ASP A 35 9.48 17.39 16.20
C ASP A 35 10.27 16.45 17.09
N TRP A 36 9.70 15.27 17.41
CA TRP A 36 10.30 14.24 18.24
C TRP A 36 9.95 12.87 17.71
N LEU A 37 10.91 11.96 17.72
CA LEU A 37 10.77 10.60 17.22
C LEU A 37 11.10 9.59 18.32
N ILE A 38 10.29 8.56 18.42
CA ILE A 38 10.53 7.38 19.23
C ILE A 38 10.48 6.18 18.29
N ASP A 39 11.58 5.48 18.12
CA ASP A 39 11.69 4.30 17.28
C ASP A 39 11.72 3.04 18.13
N ILE A 40 10.80 2.13 17.87
CA ILE A 40 10.63 0.88 18.59
C ILE A 40 11.11 -0.27 17.72
N GLY A 41 12.02 -1.06 18.25
CA GLY A 41 12.64 -2.18 17.55
C GLY A 41 13.27 -3.19 18.51
N PRO A 42 14.36 -3.86 18.06
CA PRO A 42 14.95 -3.81 16.71
C PRO A 42 14.17 -4.64 15.65
N ARG A 43 13.28 -5.53 16.11
CA ARG A 43 12.47 -6.42 15.26
C ARG A 43 11.01 -6.41 15.71
N ALA A 44 10.18 -7.23 15.08
CA ALA A 44 8.77 -7.41 15.45
C ALA A 44 8.57 -8.57 16.44
N GLY A 45 7.42 -8.59 17.12
CA GLY A 45 7.03 -9.63 18.06
C GLY A 45 7.95 -9.70 19.27
N GLU A 46 8.30 -10.92 19.71
CA GLU A 46 9.14 -11.17 20.90
C GLU A 46 10.57 -10.61 20.81
N TYR A 47 11.02 -10.27 19.61
CA TYR A 47 12.34 -9.65 19.37
C TYR A 47 12.27 -8.14 19.21
N GLY A 48 11.12 -7.53 19.52
CA GLY A 48 10.88 -6.09 19.48
C GLY A 48 10.59 -5.52 20.85
N GLY A 49 9.97 -4.35 20.89
CA GLY A 49 9.51 -3.71 22.13
C GLY A 49 10.58 -2.88 22.86
N GLU A 50 11.76 -2.70 22.28
CA GLU A 50 12.80 -1.84 22.82
C GLU A 50 12.79 -0.46 22.16
N VAL A 51 13.09 0.60 22.91
CA VAL A 51 13.35 1.92 22.34
C VAL A 51 14.77 1.92 21.77
N VAL A 52 14.88 1.85 20.45
CA VAL A 52 16.19 1.81 19.75
C VAL A 52 16.69 3.22 19.39
N TYR A 53 15.78 4.19 19.34
CA TYR A 53 16.10 5.61 19.20
C TYR A 53 15.04 6.48 19.86
N GLN A 54 15.47 7.60 20.41
CA GLN A 54 14.61 8.66 20.93
C GLN A 54 15.31 10.01 20.77
N GLY A 55 14.64 10.98 20.13
CA GLY A 55 15.19 12.30 19.92
C GLY A 55 14.63 13.00 18.67
N GLU A 56 15.31 14.03 18.20
CA GLU A 56 14.99 14.73 16.97
C GLU A 56 15.16 13.81 15.75
N PRO A 57 14.29 13.89 14.71
CA PRO A 57 14.34 13.01 13.54
C PRO A 57 15.72 12.92 12.86
N ALA A 58 16.45 14.02 12.77
CA ALA A 58 17.78 14.03 12.15
C ALA A 58 18.81 13.13 12.85
N GLY A 59 18.62 12.84 14.13
CA GLY A 59 19.54 11.99 14.90
C GLY A 59 19.40 10.51 14.62
N ILE A 60 18.22 10.05 14.14
CA ILE A 60 17.97 8.62 13.89
C ILE A 60 18.89 8.04 12.81
N GLU A 61 19.30 8.86 11.85
CA GLU A 61 20.21 8.44 10.77
C GLU A 61 21.57 7.96 11.29
N LYS A 62 21.96 8.36 12.50
CA LYS A 62 23.20 7.95 13.17
C LYS A 62 23.00 6.78 14.15
N ALA A 63 21.77 6.39 14.42
CA ALA A 63 21.47 5.28 15.31
C ALA A 63 21.90 3.94 14.70
N LYS A 64 22.73 3.17 15.45
CA LYS A 64 23.33 1.94 14.95
C LYS A 64 22.37 0.75 14.89
N ASN A 65 21.36 0.73 15.77
CA ASN A 65 20.42 -0.40 15.91
C ASN A 65 19.02 -0.07 15.42
N SER A 66 18.83 1.04 14.71
CA SER A 66 17.56 1.46 14.14
C SER A 66 17.45 1.04 12.70
N LEU A 67 16.51 0.13 12.41
CA LEU A 67 16.18 -0.25 11.05
C LEU A 67 15.59 0.95 10.28
N THR A 68 14.77 1.75 10.94
CA THR A 68 14.23 3.01 10.40
C THR A 68 15.37 3.95 10.03
N GLY A 69 16.36 4.12 10.92
CA GLY A 69 17.54 4.94 10.66
C GLY A 69 18.42 4.42 9.52
N ASP A 70 18.51 3.10 9.34
CA ASP A 70 19.22 2.49 8.22
C ASP A 70 18.60 2.86 6.87
N TYR A 71 17.25 2.84 6.78
CA TYR A 71 16.53 3.21 5.56
C TYR A 71 16.56 4.72 5.32
N LEU A 72 16.30 5.53 6.34
CA LEU A 72 16.28 6.99 6.21
C LEU A 72 17.65 7.58 5.84
N SER A 73 18.73 6.95 6.30
CA SER A 73 20.11 7.35 5.96
C SER A 73 20.59 6.79 4.61
N GLY A 74 19.83 5.89 3.99
CA GLY A 74 20.23 5.19 2.77
C GLY A 74 21.27 4.08 2.99
N ARG A 75 21.65 3.74 4.23
CA ARG A 75 22.50 2.57 4.52
C ARG A 75 21.86 1.26 4.07
N LYS A 76 20.53 1.20 4.16
CA LYS A 76 19.71 0.15 3.54
C LYS A 76 18.74 0.76 2.55
N ARG A 77 18.52 0.07 1.46
CA ARG A 77 17.52 0.44 0.46
C ARG A 77 16.96 -0.80 -0.22
N ILE A 78 15.75 -0.70 -0.69
CA ILE A 78 15.17 -1.68 -1.62
C ILE A 78 15.53 -1.22 -3.02
N GLU A 79 16.40 -1.96 -3.68
CA GLU A 79 16.84 -1.59 -5.02
C GLU A 79 15.73 -1.80 -6.04
N VAL A 80 15.60 -0.83 -6.93
CA VAL A 80 14.75 -0.96 -8.10
C VAL A 80 15.52 -1.81 -9.12
N PRO A 81 14.96 -2.95 -9.58
CA PRO A 81 15.65 -3.79 -10.56
C PRO A 81 15.95 -3.02 -11.85
N GLU A 82 17.16 -3.15 -12.35
CA GLU A 82 17.59 -2.52 -13.61
C GLU A 82 16.75 -3.05 -14.78
N GLU A 83 16.50 -4.36 -14.80
CA GLU A 83 15.65 -4.99 -15.79
C GLU A 83 14.27 -5.32 -15.23
N ARG A 84 13.24 -4.89 -15.93
CA ARG A 84 11.85 -5.24 -15.61
C ARG A 84 11.49 -6.59 -16.21
N ARG A 85 10.62 -7.33 -15.54
CA ARG A 85 10.06 -8.58 -16.10
C ARG A 85 9.32 -8.27 -17.40
N ALA A 86 9.57 -9.07 -18.43
CA ALA A 86 8.87 -8.96 -19.69
C ALA A 86 7.36 -9.28 -19.49
N VAL A 87 6.52 -8.48 -20.12
CA VAL A 87 5.07 -8.66 -20.11
C VAL A 87 4.68 -9.67 -21.19
N ASP A 88 4.06 -10.78 -20.79
CA ASP A 88 3.40 -11.69 -21.71
C ASP A 88 1.99 -11.17 -22.05
N LYS A 89 1.81 -10.69 -23.26
CA LYS A 89 0.54 -10.14 -23.74
C LYS A 89 -0.56 -11.21 -23.93
N GLN A 90 -0.20 -12.49 -23.94
CA GLN A 90 -1.15 -13.60 -24.06
C GLN A 90 -1.68 -14.03 -22.68
N ARG A 91 -0.97 -13.70 -21.62
CA ARG A 91 -1.35 -14.02 -20.24
C ARG A 91 -1.78 -12.75 -19.52
N VAL A 92 -3.01 -12.37 -19.71
CA VAL A 92 -3.60 -11.17 -19.10
C VAL A 92 -4.91 -11.49 -18.39
N LEU A 93 -5.13 -10.85 -17.28
CA LEU A 93 -6.44 -10.77 -16.65
C LEU A 93 -7.13 -9.52 -17.16
N ARG A 94 -8.27 -9.69 -17.83
CA ARG A 94 -8.97 -8.59 -18.49
C ARG A 94 -10.28 -8.28 -17.79
N VAL A 95 -10.45 -7.05 -17.36
CA VAL A 95 -11.74 -6.51 -16.92
C VAL A 95 -12.37 -5.76 -18.10
N VAL A 96 -13.62 -6.06 -18.43
CA VAL A 96 -14.32 -5.44 -19.56
C VAL A 96 -15.59 -4.75 -19.08
N GLY A 97 -15.71 -3.48 -19.37
CA GLY A 97 -16.94 -2.73 -19.18
C GLY A 97 -17.35 -2.53 -17.73
N ALA A 98 -16.41 -2.22 -16.87
CA ALA A 98 -16.64 -1.90 -15.46
C ALA A 98 -17.44 -0.58 -15.33
N ARG A 99 -18.55 -0.61 -14.56
CA ARG A 99 -19.49 0.53 -14.43
C ARG A 99 -19.94 0.76 -12.99
N GLU A 100 -19.21 0.26 -12.03
CA GLU A 100 -19.55 0.44 -10.62
C GLU A 100 -19.08 1.81 -10.12
N ASN A 101 -19.89 2.47 -9.29
CA ASN A 101 -19.65 3.81 -8.76
C ASN A 101 -19.32 4.81 -9.89
N ASN A 102 -18.12 5.42 -9.83
CA ASN A 102 -17.63 6.40 -10.80
C ASN A 102 -16.90 5.80 -12.01
N LEU A 103 -16.85 4.47 -12.14
CA LEU A 103 -16.27 3.85 -13.32
C LEU A 103 -17.20 3.99 -14.53
N ASP A 104 -16.72 4.61 -15.60
CA ASP A 104 -17.47 4.81 -16.83
C ASP A 104 -17.00 3.84 -17.93
N ASN A 105 -17.58 2.65 -17.90
CA ASN A 105 -17.33 1.59 -18.89
C ASN A 105 -15.85 1.24 -19.08
N VAL A 106 -15.11 1.21 -17.96
CA VAL A 106 -13.67 1.00 -17.96
C VAL A 106 -13.33 -0.43 -18.37
N SER A 107 -12.41 -0.57 -19.31
CA SER A 107 -11.79 -1.86 -19.66
C SER A 107 -10.29 -1.77 -19.47
N VAL A 108 -9.70 -2.79 -18.86
CA VAL A 108 -8.26 -2.80 -18.53
C VAL A 108 -7.70 -4.21 -18.58
N ASP A 109 -6.51 -4.33 -19.12
CA ASP A 109 -5.70 -5.54 -19.13
C ASP A 109 -4.66 -5.47 -18.02
N ILE A 110 -4.61 -6.50 -17.17
CA ILE A 110 -3.64 -6.65 -16.10
C ILE A 110 -2.72 -7.82 -16.48
N PRO A 111 -1.46 -7.55 -16.83
CA PRO A 111 -0.53 -8.62 -17.20
C PRO A 111 -0.26 -9.54 -16.01
N LEU A 112 -0.21 -10.83 -16.27
CA LEU A 112 0.11 -11.84 -15.25
C LEU A 112 1.62 -12.09 -15.15
N GLY A 113 2.07 -12.57 -13.99
CA GLY A 113 3.49 -12.86 -13.73
C GLY A 113 4.37 -11.64 -13.46
N VAL A 114 3.78 -10.46 -13.35
CA VAL A 114 4.47 -9.20 -13.06
C VAL A 114 3.84 -8.47 -11.86
N LEU A 115 4.55 -7.52 -11.30
CA LEU A 115 4.00 -6.59 -10.32
C LEU A 115 3.27 -5.45 -11.06
N ALA A 116 1.95 -5.45 -11.00
CA ALA A 116 1.13 -4.38 -11.57
C ALA A 116 0.66 -3.41 -10.47
N ALA A 117 0.84 -2.12 -10.67
CA ALA A 117 0.40 -1.08 -9.76
C ALA A 117 -0.81 -0.33 -10.32
N VAL A 118 -1.87 -0.18 -9.52
CA VAL A 118 -3.04 0.64 -9.86
C VAL A 118 -2.93 1.95 -9.11
N THR A 119 -2.72 3.06 -9.82
CA THR A 119 -2.46 4.38 -9.27
C THR A 119 -3.54 5.40 -9.67
N GLY A 120 -3.53 6.56 -9.05
CA GLY A 120 -4.45 7.67 -9.30
C GLY A 120 -4.83 8.40 -8.01
N VAL A 121 -5.49 9.56 -8.15
CA VAL A 121 -5.92 10.38 -7.02
C VAL A 121 -6.94 9.67 -6.14
N SER A 122 -7.11 10.13 -4.89
CA SER A 122 -8.15 9.58 -4.01
C SER A 122 -9.53 9.77 -4.65
N GLY A 123 -10.41 8.74 -4.53
CA GLY A 123 -11.73 8.78 -5.16
C GLY A 123 -11.76 8.48 -6.66
N SER A 124 -10.64 8.22 -7.33
CA SER A 124 -10.62 7.95 -8.79
C SER A 124 -11.22 6.61 -9.23
N GLY A 125 -11.63 5.74 -8.30
CA GLY A 125 -12.23 4.44 -8.62
C GLY A 125 -11.30 3.24 -8.50
N LYS A 126 -10.05 3.40 -8.05
CA LYS A 126 -9.08 2.30 -7.89
C LYS A 126 -9.63 1.15 -7.03
N SER A 127 -10.12 1.46 -5.83
CA SER A 127 -10.70 0.47 -4.92
C SER A 127 -11.98 -0.15 -5.47
N THR A 128 -12.74 0.60 -6.25
CA THR A 128 -13.92 0.07 -6.95
C THR A 128 -13.50 -0.97 -7.99
N LEU A 129 -12.51 -0.66 -8.82
CA LEU A 129 -12.00 -1.57 -9.83
C LEU A 129 -11.36 -2.81 -9.21
N VAL A 130 -10.44 -2.62 -8.24
CA VAL A 130 -9.63 -3.70 -7.67
C VAL A 130 -10.43 -4.51 -6.64
N ASN A 131 -11.00 -3.86 -5.62
CA ASN A 131 -11.61 -4.59 -4.51
C ASN A 131 -13.07 -4.99 -4.79
N GLN A 132 -13.88 -4.10 -5.38
CA GLN A 132 -15.30 -4.39 -5.57
C GLN A 132 -15.58 -5.22 -6.82
N ILE A 133 -14.82 -5.05 -7.88
CA ILE A 133 -15.02 -5.81 -9.12
C ILE A 133 -14.05 -6.99 -9.18
N LEU A 134 -12.75 -6.71 -9.31
CA LEU A 134 -11.75 -7.72 -9.61
C LEU A 134 -11.62 -8.75 -8.49
N ALA A 135 -11.33 -8.32 -7.26
CA ALA A 135 -11.13 -9.23 -6.14
C ALA A 135 -12.36 -10.10 -5.86
N LYS A 136 -13.57 -9.52 -5.86
CA LYS A 136 -14.80 -10.31 -5.66
C LYS A 136 -15.05 -11.31 -6.79
N SER A 137 -14.81 -10.92 -8.05
CA SER A 137 -14.94 -11.83 -9.18
C SER A 137 -13.96 -13.00 -9.08
N LEU A 138 -12.71 -12.72 -8.71
CA LEU A 138 -11.68 -13.73 -8.50
C LEU A 138 -11.98 -14.64 -7.29
N GLN A 139 -12.44 -14.08 -6.17
CA GLN A 139 -12.82 -14.87 -4.99
C GLN A 139 -13.96 -15.83 -5.30
N ASN A 140 -14.95 -15.40 -6.10
CA ASN A 140 -16.04 -16.27 -6.49
C ASN A 140 -15.56 -17.43 -7.37
N GLN A 141 -14.72 -17.13 -8.35
CA GLN A 141 -14.28 -18.10 -9.35
C GLN A 141 -13.23 -19.08 -8.79
N LEU A 142 -12.24 -18.55 -8.04
CA LEU A 142 -11.08 -19.33 -7.63
C LEU A 142 -11.22 -19.90 -6.21
N ASN A 143 -11.89 -19.17 -5.32
CA ASN A 143 -11.98 -19.53 -3.90
C ASN A 143 -13.39 -20.02 -3.50
N GLY A 144 -14.33 -20.13 -4.45
CA GLY A 144 -15.71 -20.58 -4.19
C GLY A 144 -16.54 -19.64 -3.32
N ALA A 145 -16.16 -18.37 -3.21
CA ALA A 145 -16.92 -17.37 -2.47
C ALA A 145 -18.25 -17.05 -3.19
N ARG A 146 -19.20 -16.46 -2.46
CA ARG A 146 -20.49 -16.02 -3.00
C ARG A 146 -20.69 -14.54 -2.72
N GLN A 147 -19.81 -13.71 -3.28
CA GLN A 147 -19.91 -12.26 -3.17
C GLN A 147 -20.61 -11.66 -4.39
N VAL A 148 -21.23 -10.50 -4.23
CA VAL A 148 -21.76 -9.73 -5.36
C VAL A 148 -20.67 -8.79 -5.85
N PRO A 149 -20.06 -9.04 -7.02
CA PRO A 149 -19.11 -8.11 -7.63
C PRO A 149 -19.82 -6.81 -8.03
N GLY A 150 -19.06 -5.73 -8.13
CA GLY A 150 -19.54 -4.50 -8.73
C GLY A 150 -19.90 -4.70 -10.21
N ARG A 151 -20.70 -3.79 -10.76
CA ARG A 151 -21.20 -3.87 -12.13
C ARG A 151 -20.06 -3.92 -13.16
N VAL A 152 -19.95 -5.03 -13.83
CA VAL A 152 -18.95 -5.31 -14.87
C VAL A 152 -19.57 -6.20 -15.94
N LYS A 153 -19.16 -6.00 -17.19
CA LYS A 153 -19.65 -6.83 -18.27
C LYS A 153 -19.09 -8.25 -18.20
N LYS A 154 -17.77 -8.38 -18.00
CA LYS A 154 -17.06 -9.65 -17.81
C LYS A 154 -15.65 -9.47 -17.27
N VAL A 155 -15.11 -10.54 -16.70
CA VAL A 155 -13.70 -10.69 -16.34
C VAL A 155 -13.18 -11.94 -17.06
N GLU A 156 -12.07 -11.80 -17.80
CA GLU A 156 -11.47 -12.87 -18.63
C GLU A 156 -10.04 -13.16 -18.17
N GLY A 157 -9.49 -14.33 -18.55
CA GLY A 157 -8.13 -14.73 -18.18
C GLY A 157 -8.02 -15.44 -16.83
N LEU A 158 -9.15 -15.83 -16.25
CA LEU A 158 -9.26 -16.50 -14.96
C LEU A 158 -8.63 -17.90 -14.98
N GLU A 159 -8.60 -18.53 -16.16
CA GLU A 159 -8.00 -19.84 -16.42
C GLU A 159 -6.48 -19.88 -16.21
N HIS A 160 -5.85 -18.73 -16.13
CA HIS A 160 -4.42 -18.59 -15.88
C HIS A 160 -4.08 -18.48 -14.38
N LEU A 161 -5.08 -18.54 -13.49
CA LEU A 161 -4.94 -18.31 -12.06
C LEU A 161 -5.46 -19.47 -11.25
N ASP A 162 -4.69 -19.89 -10.25
CA ASP A 162 -5.08 -21.00 -9.36
C ASP A 162 -5.73 -20.49 -8.07
N LYS A 163 -5.30 -19.32 -7.59
CA LYS A 163 -5.68 -18.83 -6.26
C LYS A 163 -5.58 -17.31 -6.19
N LEU A 164 -6.47 -16.68 -5.43
CA LEU A 164 -6.36 -15.30 -5.01
C LEU A 164 -5.94 -15.23 -3.54
N VAL A 165 -4.90 -14.45 -3.26
CA VAL A 165 -4.54 -14.02 -1.90
C VAL A 165 -4.73 -12.51 -1.84
N GLN A 166 -5.56 -12.05 -0.92
CA GLN A 166 -5.76 -10.63 -0.64
C GLN A 166 -5.03 -10.27 0.64
N VAL A 167 -4.19 -9.25 0.58
CA VAL A 167 -3.46 -8.71 1.73
C VAL A 167 -3.86 -7.24 1.88
N ASP A 168 -4.33 -6.87 3.04
CA ASP A 168 -4.62 -5.48 3.42
C ASP A 168 -3.76 -5.07 4.63
N GLN A 169 -3.81 -3.80 5.00
CA GLN A 169 -3.03 -3.29 6.14
C GLN A 169 -3.41 -3.94 7.47
N LEU A 170 -4.64 -4.45 7.61
CA LEU A 170 -5.10 -5.15 8.81
C LEU A 170 -4.65 -6.61 8.83
N SER A 171 -4.48 -7.23 7.66
CA SER A 171 -4.04 -8.63 7.51
C SER A 171 -2.57 -8.85 7.88
N LEU A 172 -1.77 -7.80 7.98
CA LEU A 172 -0.36 -7.89 8.37
C LEU A 172 -0.14 -7.98 9.89
N ILE A 173 -1.22 -7.97 10.67
CA ILE A 173 -1.16 -7.95 12.15
C ILE A 173 -1.45 -9.34 12.76
N HIS A 174 -1.62 -10.37 11.94
CA HIS A 174 -1.89 -11.75 12.40
C HIS A 174 -0.80 -12.71 12.01
#